data_988d862edf98ecda11b5772bfe5d1e42
#
_entry.id   988d862edf98ecda11b5772bfe5d1e42
#
_cell.length_a   1.000
_cell.length_b   1.000
_cell.length_c   1.000
_cell.angle_alpha   90.00
_cell.angle_beta   90.00
_cell.angle_gamma   90.00
#
_symmetry.space_group_name_H-M   'P 1'
#
loop_
_entity.id
_entity.type
_entity.pdbx_description
1 polymer ?
#
loop_
_entity_poly.entity_id
_entity_poly.type
_entity_poly.pdbx_seq_one_letter_code
_entity_poly.pdbx_strand_id
1 'polypeptide(L)'
;MFRLTYGRLECYNELNDKRKADAIVVLSTFMKDRAVENGIDSEKIFIVPGGSIVKDVKPLYPSYSSVEKRKINIAYIGINNHEIDLIAPFIEALKCENVKNSYRLILYGNTISNEKWNQLGLSEIAEYRGWLDYSKDVSTLKDIDVFLQLLDDNNVSKAGWPNKLGDYLAFGKPVILSPCLLYTSPSPRDAHES
;
A
#
# COMPACT_ATOMS: atom_id res chain seq x y z
N MET A 1 -30.79 15.58 -1.41
CA MET A 1 -31.65 14.42 -1.60
C MET A 1 -31.30 13.55 -2.83
N PHE A 2 -30.86 14.13 -3.94
CA PHE A 2 -30.51 13.41 -5.18
C PHE A 2 -29.28 12.49 -5.11
N ARG A 3 -28.26 12.78 -4.29
CA ARG A 3 -27.03 11.97 -4.19
C ARG A 3 -27.23 10.57 -3.57
N LEU A 4 -28.18 10.42 -2.66
CA LEU A 4 -28.47 9.14 -2.01
C LEU A 4 -29.25 8.16 -2.90
N THR A 5 -30.08 8.69 -3.82
CA THR A 5 -30.84 7.88 -4.79
C THR A 5 -29.96 7.36 -5.91
N TYR A 6 -29.00 8.16 -6.39
CA TYR A 6 -28.09 7.75 -7.48
C TYR A 6 -27.17 6.60 -7.04
N GLY A 7 -26.54 6.72 -5.88
CA GLY A 7 -25.66 5.66 -5.34
C GLY A 7 -26.38 4.32 -5.06
N ARG A 8 -27.67 4.37 -4.68
CA ARG A 8 -28.48 3.13 -4.51
C ARG A 8 -28.81 2.47 -5.84
N LEU A 9 -29.06 3.25 -6.88
CA LEU A 9 -29.35 2.75 -8.22
C LEU A 9 -28.12 2.13 -8.88
N GLU A 10 -26.93 2.75 -8.71
CA GLU A 10 -25.65 2.21 -9.16
C GLU A 10 -25.33 0.88 -8.47
N CYS A 11 -25.47 0.79 -7.16
CA CYS A 11 -25.27 -0.45 -6.42
C CYS A 11 -26.24 -1.54 -6.87
N TYR A 12 -27.50 -1.20 -7.13
CA TYR A 12 -28.51 -2.16 -7.61
C TYR A 12 -28.15 -2.68 -9.01
N ASN A 13 -27.77 -1.81 -9.92
CA ASN A 13 -27.37 -2.17 -11.27
C ASN A 13 -26.09 -3.03 -11.25
N GLU A 14 -25.09 -2.64 -10.47
CA GLU A 14 -23.85 -3.40 -10.31
C GLU A 14 -24.10 -4.82 -9.79
N LEU A 15 -24.95 -4.99 -8.78
CA LEU A 15 -25.30 -6.31 -8.25
C LEU A 15 -26.08 -7.15 -9.26
N ASN A 16 -26.99 -6.52 -10.01
CA ASN A 16 -27.79 -7.21 -11.02
C ASN A 16 -26.91 -7.70 -12.19
N ASP A 17 -25.93 -6.90 -12.60
CA ASP A 17 -24.98 -7.27 -13.65
C ASP A 17 -24.04 -8.38 -13.17
N LYS A 18 -23.57 -8.33 -11.93
CA LYS A 18 -22.77 -9.39 -11.31
C LYS A 18 -23.53 -10.72 -11.25
N ARG A 19 -24.83 -10.71 -10.95
CA ARG A 19 -25.66 -11.94 -10.95
C ARG A 19 -25.79 -12.59 -12.31
N LYS A 20 -25.76 -11.79 -13.38
CA LYS A 20 -25.88 -12.26 -14.78
C LYS A 20 -24.55 -12.73 -15.37
N ALA A 21 -23.43 -12.35 -14.75
CA ALA A 21 -22.12 -12.71 -15.24
C ALA A 21 -21.86 -14.22 -15.11
N ASP A 22 -21.16 -14.79 -16.09
CA ASP A 22 -20.73 -16.19 -16.07
C ASP A 22 -19.58 -16.38 -15.05
N ALA A 23 -18.70 -15.38 -14.90
CA ALA A 23 -17.62 -15.37 -13.95
C ALA A 23 -17.35 -13.94 -13.47
N ILE A 24 -16.86 -13.80 -12.22
CA ILE A 24 -16.51 -12.52 -11.60
C ILE A 24 -15.10 -12.64 -11.04
N VAL A 25 -14.25 -11.66 -11.35
CA VAL A 25 -12.92 -11.54 -10.77
C VAL A 25 -12.95 -10.43 -9.70
N VAL A 26 -12.43 -10.75 -8.53
CA VAL A 26 -12.31 -9.82 -7.40
C VAL A 26 -10.87 -9.77 -6.90
N LEU A 27 -10.49 -8.67 -6.23
CA LEU A 27 -9.12 -8.44 -5.79
C LEU A 27 -8.81 -9.03 -4.41
N SER A 28 -9.84 -9.31 -3.59
CA SER A 28 -9.65 -9.75 -2.21
C SER A 28 -10.75 -10.71 -1.74
N THR A 29 -10.44 -11.46 -0.69
CA THR A 29 -11.41 -12.31 0.01
C THR A 29 -12.59 -11.48 0.52
N PHE A 30 -12.34 -10.29 1.05
CA PHE A 30 -13.38 -9.37 1.50
C PHE A 30 -14.40 -9.04 0.39
N MET A 31 -13.92 -8.78 -0.84
CA MET A 31 -14.82 -8.56 -1.99
C MET A 31 -15.61 -9.81 -2.34
N LYS A 32 -15.00 -11.00 -2.26
CA LYS A 32 -15.69 -12.28 -2.48
C LYS A 32 -16.80 -12.47 -1.46
N ASP A 33 -16.48 -12.32 -0.16
CA ASP A 33 -17.44 -12.52 0.93
C ASP A 33 -18.62 -11.55 0.78
N ARG A 34 -18.34 -10.28 0.49
CA ARG A 34 -19.38 -9.27 0.22
C ARG A 34 -20.25 -9.62 -0.98
N ALA A 35 -19.69 -10.19 -2.03
CA ALA A 35 -20.46 -10.62 -3.20
C ALA A 35 -21.37 -11.81 -2.85
N VAL A 36 -20.87 -12.79 -2.09
CA VAL A 36 -21.66 -13.94 -1.61
C VAL A 36 -22.80 -13.49 -0.69
N GLU A 37 -22.53 -12.59 0.28
CA GLU A 37 -23.54 -11.98 1.16
C GLU A 37 -24.67 -11.30 0.36
N ASN A 38 -24.37 -10.78 -0.83
CA ASN A 38 -25.34 -10.17 -1.74
C ASN A 38 -25.99 -11.18 -2.72
N GLY A 39 -25.83 -12.49 -2.47
CA GLY A 39 -26.51 -13.55 -3.21
C GLY A 39 -25.89 -13.90 -4.56
N ILE A 40 -24.59 -13.67 -4.71
CA ILE A 40 -23.82 -14.13 -5.87
C ILE A 40 -23.22 -15.50 -5.54
N ASP A 41 -23.33 -16.42 -6.49
CA ASP A 41 -22.78 -17.77 -6.36
C ASP A 41 -21.26 -17.73 -6.20
N SER A 42 -20.76 -18.33 -5.11
CA SER A 42 -19.34 -18.36 -4.78
C SER A 42 -18.48 -19.08 -5.82
N GLU A 43 -19.06 -20.03 -6.58
CA GLU A 43 -18.34 -20.76 -7.62
C GLU A 43 -18.03 -19.90 -8.84
N LYS A 44 -18.78 -18.82 -9.03
CA LYS A 44 -18.54 -17.84 -10.09
C LYS A 44 -17.46 -16.81 -9.72
N ILE A 45 -17.01 -16.75 -8.46
CA ILE A 45 -16.15 -15.68 -7.96
C ILE A 45 -14.71 -16.16 -7.81
N PHE A 46 -13.82 -15.58 -8.58
CA PHE A 46 -12.38 -15.86 -8.60
C PHE A 46 -11.63 -14.72 -7.96
N ILE A 47 -10.75 -15.04 -7.00
CA ILE A 47 -9.87 -14.03 -6.39
C ILE A 47 -8.58 -13.98 -7.21
N VAL A 48 -8.31 -12.82 -7.81
CA VAL A 48 -7.08 -12.55 -8.55
C VAL A 48 -6.46 -11.27 -7.98
N PRO A 49 -5.48 -11.40 -7.08
CA PRO A 49 -4.79 -10.23 -6.50
C PRO A 49 -4.10 -9.41 -7.60
N GLY A 50 -3.89 -8.13 -7.31
CA GLY A 50 -3.10 -7.28 -8.20
C GLY A 50 -1.65 -7.77 -8.29
N GLY A 51 -1.00 -7.48 -9.42
CA GLY A 51 0.41 -7.75 -9.66
C GLY A 51 1.25 -6.48 -9.69
N SER A 52 2.52 -6.62 -10.08
CA SER A 52 3.42 -5.51 -10.36
C SER A 52 3.54 -5.27 -11.86
N ILE A 53 3.66 -4.00 -12.24
CA ILE A 53 4.05 -3.59 -13.61
C ILE A 53 5.56 -3.56 -13.78
N VAL A 54 6.31 -3.68 -12.70
CA VAL A 54 7.77 -3.63 -12.70
C VAL A 54 8.31 -4.90 -13.33
N LYS A 55 8.98 -4.76 -14.49
CA LYS A 55 9.58 -5.87 -15.21
C LYS A 55 11.09 -5.90 -14.94
N ASP A 56 11.65 -7.12 -14.94
CA ASP A 56 13.10 -7.35 -14.92
C ASP A 56 13.86 -6.74 -13.74
N VAL A 57 13.20 -6.53 -12.61
CA VAL A 57 13.88 -6.08 -11.41
C VAL A 57 14.64 -7.26 -10.81
N LYS A 58 15.96 -7.19 -10.86
CA LYS A 58 16.77 -8.06 -9.99
C LYS A 58 16.51 -7.63 -8.56
N PRO A 59 16.18 -8.56 -7.64
CA PRO A 59 15.96 -8.23 -6.24
C PRO A 59 17.12 -7.38 -5.72
N LEU A 60 16.82 -6.18 -5.24
CA LEU A 60 17.81 -5.27 -4.70
C LEU A 60 18.04 -5.63 -3.24
N TYR A 61 18.68 -6.77 -2.99
CA TYR A 61 19.01 -7.15 -1.62
C TYR A 61 19.88 -6.08 -0.98
N PRO A 62 19.50 -5.56 0.20
CA PRO A 62 20.34 -4.62 0.92
C PRO A 62 21.67 -5.30 1.27
N SER A 63 22.77 -4.64 0.98
CA SER A 63 24.06 -5.06 1.52
C SER A 63 24.11 -4.73 3.00
N TYR A 64 23.77 -5.67 3.85
CA TYR A 64 23.73 -5.50 5.31
C TYR A 64 25.06 -5.02 5.90
N SER A 65 26.17 -5.28 5.22
CA SER A 65 27.52 -4.85 5.66
C SER A 65 27.73 -3.33 5.68
N SER A 66 26.87 -2.55 5.02
CA SER A 66 26.96 -1.09 4.95
C SER A 66 25.98 -0.35 5.85
N VAL A 67 25.06 -1.04 6.52
CA VAL A 67 23.96 -0.42 7.30
C VAL A 67 24.45 0.10 8.66
N GLU A 68 25.53 -0.45 9.21
CA GLU A 68 26.01 -0.10 10.56
C GLU A 68 26.43 1.38 10.74
N LYS A 69 26.57 2.15 9.64
CA LYS A 69 27.06 3.56 9.70
C LYS A 69 26.13 4.61 9.10
N ARG A 70 24.94 4.24 8.61
CA ARG A 70 23.99 5.19 8.00
C ARG A 70 22.57 5.01 8.51
N LYS A 71 21.74 6.03 8.31
CA LYS A 71 20.31 5.92 8.58
C LYS A 71 19.67 4.89 7.64
N ILE A 72 18.70 4.16 8.16
CA ILE A 72 17.83 3.27 7.38
C ILE A 72 16.82 4.13 6.61
N ASN A 73 16.81 4.01 5.29
CA ASN A 73 15.89 4.74 4.43
C ASN A 73 14.56 3.97 4.29
N ILE A 74 13.48 4.54 4.80
CA ILE A 74 12.12 4.01 4.71
C ILE A 74 11.38 4.82 3.65
N ALA A 75 10.93 4.19 2.56
CA ALA A 75 10.26 4.89 1.48
C ALA A 75 8.74 4.74 1.49
N TYR A 76 8.03 5.85 1.29
CA TYR A 76 6.61 5.89 0.93
C TYR A 76 6.45 6.47 -0.48
N ILE A 77 5.83 5.70 -1.38
CA ILE A 77 5.62 6.10 -2.77
C ILE A 77 4.15 6.47 -3.00
N GLY A 78 3.93 7.57 -3.72
CA GLY A 78 2.61 8.09 -4.05
C GLY A 78 2.04 9.02 -2.98
N ILE A 79 2.93 9.73 -2.26
CA ILE A 79 2.50 10.72 -1.26
C ILE A 79 1.75 11.88 -1.90
N ASN A 80 0.79 12.42 -1.18
CA ASN A 80 0.05 13.64 -1.48
C ASN A 80 -0.46 14.24 -0.16
N ASN A 81 -1.14 15.38 -0.23
CA ASN A 81 -1.66 16.07 0.96
C ASN A 81 -2.70 15.28 1.78
N HIS A 82 -3.31 14.26 1.22
CA HIS A 82 -4.23 13.37 1.94
C HIS A 82 -3.46 12.17 2.53
N GLU A 83 -2.61 11.55 1.75
CA GLU A 83 -1.82 10.39 2.16
C GLU A 83 -0.85 10.71 3.31
N ILE A 84 -0.36 11.96 3.39
CA ILE A 84 0.54 12.38 4.47
C ILE A 84 -0.14 12.32 5.84
N ASP A 85 -1.44 12.58 5.92
CA ASP A 85 -2.21 12.50 7.15
C ASP A 85 -2.35 11.05 7.61
N LEU A 86 -2.47 10.10 6.68
CA LEU A 86 -2.53 8.68 6.97
C LEU A 86 -1.25 8.17 7.62
N ILE A 87 -0.09 8.65 7.19
CA ILE A 87 1.20 8.24 7.75
C ILE A 87 1.66 9.12 8.93
N ALA A 88 0.89 10.12 9.36
CA ALA A 88 1.27 11.01 10.44
C ALA A 88 1.62 10.28 11.76
N PRO A 89 0.90 9.24 12.20
CA PRO A 89 1.30 8.48 13.39
C PRO A 89 2.68 7.82 13.25
N PHE A 90 3.02 7.36 12.06
CA PHE A 90 4.34 6.79 11.78
C PHE A 90 5.43 7.87 11.79
N ILE A 91 5.14 9.07 11.26
CA ILE A 91 6.02 10.23 11.31
C ILE A 91 6.33 10.60 12.77
N GLU A 92 5.32 10.64 13.63
CA GLU A 92 5.51 10.92 15.06
C GLU A 92 6.39 9.87 15.75
N ALA A 93 6.23 8.60 15.41
CA ALA A 93 7.08 7.54 15.93
C ALA A 93 8.55 7.71 15.51
N LEU A 94 8.82 8.18 14.29
CA LEU A 94 10.18 8.44 13.81
C LEU A 94 10.88 9.61 14.51
N LYS A 95 10.12 10.53 15.14
CA LYS A 95 10.67 11.67 15.87
C LYS A 95 11.14 11.34 17.28
N CYS A 96 10.77 10.16 17.81
CA CYS A 96 11.21 9.74 19.12
C CYS A 96 12.74 9.75 19.23
N GLU A 97 13.27 10.23 20.36
CA GLU A 97 14.73 10.41 20.60
C GLU A 97 15.55 9.16 20.28
N ASN A 98 15.02 7.98 20.60
CA ASN A 98 15.70 6.70 20.36
C ASN A 98 15.72 6.28 18.89
N VAL A 99 14.96 6.95 18.02
CA VAL A 99 14.67 6.51 16.65
C VAL A 99 15.15 7.52 15.61
N LYS A 100 15.01 8.81 15.87
CA LYS A 100 15.21 9.90 14.90
C LYS A 100 16.57 9.92 14.20
N ASN A 101 17.60 9.39 14.86
CA ASN A 101 18.95 9.33 14.31
C ASN A 101 19.22 8.05 13.50
N SER A 102 18.37 7.05 13.63
CA SER A 102 18.55 5.73 12.99
C SER A 102 17.81 5.60 11.67
N TYR A 103 16.79 6.44 11.42
CA TYR A 103 15.91 6.31 10.26
C TYR A 103 15.77 7.63 9.50
N ARG A 104 15.44 7.52 8.22
CA ARG A 104 15.05 8.63 7.35
C ARG A 104 13.83 8.20 6.53
N LEU A 105 12.82 9.07 6.45
CA LEU A 105 11.65 8.87 5.62
C LEU A 105 11.91 9.46 4.23
N ILE A 106 11.79 8.65 3.19
CA ILE A 106 11.93 9.07 1.79
C ILE A 106 10.54 9.12 1.15
N LEU A 107 10.16 10.29 0.65
CA LEU A 107 8.83 10.53 0.11
C LEU A 107 8.89 10.74 -1.40
N TYR A 108 8.14 9.92 -2.14
CA TYR A 108 7.92 10.08 -3.57
C TYR A 108 6.44 10.34 -3.86
N GLY A 109 6.14 11.24 -4.77
CA GLY A 109 4.78 11.51 -5.22
C GLY A 109 4.51 12.98 -5.48
N ASN A 110 3.29 13.43 -5.21
CA ASN A 110 2.90 14.82 -5.38
C ASN A 110 3.48 15.72 -4.28
N THR A 111 3.67 16.98 -4.61
CA THR A 111 4.15 17.97 -3.65
C THR A 111 3.24 18.07 -2.44
N ILE A 112 3.83 18.02 -1.27
CA ILE A 112 3.16 18.29 0.01
C ILE A 112 3.23 19.79 0.25
N SER A 113 2.13 20.39 0.77
CA SER A 113 2.12 21.81 1.08
C SER A 113 3.15 22.15 2.17
N ASN A 114 3.76 23.34 2.06
CA ASN A 114 4.72 23.82 3.06
C ASN A 114 4.11 23.87 4.47
N GLU A 115 2.82 24.17 4.56
CA GLU A 115 2.10 24.17 5.83
C GLU A 115 2.13 22.80 6.49
N LYS A 116 1.71 21.73 5.79
CA LYS A 116 1.77 20.35 6.29
C LYS A 116 3.19 19.89 6.55
N TRP A 117 4.13 20.25 5.68
CA TRP A 117 5.55 19.91 5.85
C TRP A 117 6.08 20.44 7.19
N ASN A 118 5.80 21.71 7.49
CA ASN A 118 6.23 22.35 8.73
C ASN A 118 5.46 21.83 9.95
N GLN A 119 4.14 21.68 9.82
CA GLN A 119 3.29 21.16 10.90
C GLN A 119 3.76 19.78 11.37
N LEU A 120 4.14 18.91 10.43
CA LEU A 120 4.61 17.57 10.73
C LEU A 120 6.11 17.51 11.04
N GLY A 121 6.84 18.63 11.02
CA GLY A 121 8.28 18.67 11.32
C GLY A 121 9.12 17.77 10.41
N LEU A 122 8.76 17.65 9.14
CA LEU A 122 9.36 16.71 8.21
C LEU A 122 10.81 17.07 7.84
N SER A 123 11.21 18.33 7.98
CA SER A 123 12.55 18.79 7.59
C SER A 123 13.70 18.07 8.32
N GLU A 124 13.44 17.53 9.52
CA GLU A 124 14.46 16.83 10.31
C GLU A 124 14.60 15.34 9.97
N ILE A 125 13.48 14.72 9.51
CA ILE A 125 13.39 13.26 9.39
C ILE A 125 13.08 12.79 7.99
N ALA A 126 12.63 13.66 7.08
CA ALA A 126 12.18 13.28 5.75
C ALA A 126 12.95 13.98 4.63
N GLU A 127 13.03 13.31 3.50
CA GLU A 127 13.55 13.80 2.22
C GLU A 127 12.47 13.59 1.15
N TYR A 128 12.07 14.66 0.45
CA TYR A 128 11.15 14.59 -0.66
C TYR A 128 11.92 14.49 -1.98
N ARG A 129 11.66 13.43 -2.75
CA ARG A 129 12.36 13.13 -4.02
C ARG A 129 11.51 13.31 -5.26
N GLY A 130 10.32 13.90 -5.14
CA GLY A 130 9.45 14.16 -6.29
C GLY A 130 8.72 12.93 -6.81
N TRP A 131 8.27 13.02 -8.05
CA TRP A 131 7.55 11.94 -8.71
C TRP A 131 8.51 10.83 -9.13
N LEU A 132 8.12 9.57 -8.91
CA LEU A 132 8.87 8.40 -9.34
C LEU A 132 8.27 7.85 -10.64
N ASP A 133 9.08 7.80 -11.69
CA ASP A 133 8.77 7.10 -12.92
C ASP A 133 9.45 5.72 -12.91
N TYR A 134 8.68 4.69 -12.65
CA TYR A 134 9.20 3.31 -12.61
C TYR A 134 9.90 2.84 -13.90
N SER A 135 9.61 3.48 -15.04
CA SER A 135 10.24 3.11 -16.30
C SER A 135 11.67 3.64 -16.45
N LYS A 136 12.01 4.69 -15.66
CA LYS A 136 13.28 5.40 -15.80
C LYS A 136 14.10 5.40 -14.51
N ASP A 137 13.41 5.49 -13.37
CA ASP A 137 14.02 5.89 -12.11
C ASP A 137 14.20 4.77 -11.09
N VAL A 138 14.04 3.49 -11.51
CA VAL A 138 14.19 2.34 -10.59
C VAL A 138 15.52 2.35 -9.84
N SER A 139 16.58 2.90 -10.47
CA SER A 139 17.89 3.02 -9.85
C SER A 139 17.88 3.91 -8.60
N THR A 140 16.94 4.86 -8.49
CA THR A 140 16.81 5.75 -7.32
C THR A 140 16.30 5.02 -6.08
N LEU A 141 15.77 3.79 -6.25
CA LEU A 141 15.29 2.96 -5.15
C LEU A 141 16.37 2.04 -4.57
N LYS A 142 17.59 2.07 -5.10
CA LYS A 142 18.69 1.21 -4.60
C LYS A 142 19.07 1.49 -3.16
N ASP A 143 19.03 2.75 -2.75
CA ASP A 143 19.35 3.20 -1.39
C ASP A 143 18.19 3.07 -0.40
N ILE A 144 17.01 2.65 -0.84
CA ILE A 144 15.88 2.34 0.03
C ILE A 144 16.11 1.01 0.71
N ASP A 145 15.89 0.93 2.00
CA ASP A 145 16.03 -0.29 2.79
C ASP A 145 14.69 -0.97 3.05
N VAL A 146 13.65 -0.18 3.28
CA VAL A 146 12.31 -0.65 3.66
C VAL A 146 11.26 0.18 2.95
N PHE A 147 10.20 -0.44 2.46
CA PHE A 147 9.02 0.27 1.98
C PHE A 147 7.95 0.38 3.07
N LEU A 148 7.17 1.45 3.02
CA LEU A 148 6.05 1.71 3.91
C LEU A 148 4.75 1.72 3.10
N GLN A 149 3.77 0.93 3.52
CA GLN A 149 2.41 0.92 2.97
C GLN A 149 1.40 0.88 4.12
N LEU A 150 0.90 2.04 4.51
CA LEU A 150 -0.17 2.14 5.49
C LEU A 150 -1.51 2.31 4.79
N LEU A 151 -2.54 1.71 5.36
CA LEU A 151 -3.92 1.76 4.89
C LEU A 151 -4.84 1.99 6.09
N ASP A 152 -5.90 2.75 5.89
CA ASP A 152 -6.97 2.87 6.88
C ASP A 152 -7.72 1.55 7.05
N ASP A 153 -8.21 1.28 8.25
CA ASP A 153 -9.09 0.14 8.51
C ASP A 153 -10.53 0.47 8.09
N ASN A 154 -10.74 0.54 6.79
CA ASN A 154 -12.06 0.79 6.20
C ASN A 154 -12.39 -0.22 5.09
N ASN A 155 -13.64 -0.24 4.65
CA ASN A 155 -14.12 -1.19 3.64
C ASN A 155 -13.43 -1.01 2.27
N VAL A 156 -12.99 0.19 1.94
CA VAL A 156 -12.28 0.47 0.67
C VAL A 156 -10.91 -0.18 0.70
N SER A 157 -10.17 0.00 1.79
CA SER A 157 -8.86 -0.63 2.00
C SER A 157 -8.96 -2.17 2.03
N LYS A 158 -10.00 -2.71 2.69
CA LYS A 158 -10.27 -4.16 2.75
C LYS A 158 -10.64 -4.75 1.38
N ALA A 159 -11.35 -3.99 0.57
CA ALA A 159 -11.78 -4.44 -0.76
C ALA A 159 -10.64 -4.37 -1.79
N GLY A 160 -9.76 -3.38 -1.67
CA GLY A 160 -8.73 -3.10 -2.66
C GLY A 160 -7.51 -4.01 -2.58
N TRP A 161 -6.70 -3.98 -3.62
CA TRP A 161 -5.32 -4.42 -3.64
C TRP A 161 -4.45 -3.18 -3.81
N PRO A 162 -3.53 -2.86 -2.88
CA PRO A 162 -2.64 -1.72 -3.04
C PRO A 162 -1.65 -2.01 -4.18
N ASN A 163 -1.80 -1.38 -5.33
CA ASN A 163 -0.93 -1.61 -6.49
C ASN A 163 0.56 -1.43 -6.15
N LYS A 164 0.87 -0.45 -5.31
CA LYS A 164 2.24 -0.20 -4.80
C LYS A 164 2.85 -1.40 -4.11
N LEU A 165 2.04 -2.22 -3.43
CA LEU A 165 2.53 -3.41 -2.75
C LEU A 165 3.12 -4.43 -3.71
N GLY A 166 2.47 -4.65 -4.86
CA GLY A 166 3.01 -5.51 -5.91
C GLY A 166 4.40 -5.06 -6.34
N ASP A 167 4.57 -3.75 -6.52
CA ASP A 167 5.86 -3.16 -6.90
C ASP A 167 6.91 -3.31 -5.79
N TYR A 168 6.55 -3.06 -4.53
CA TYR A 168 7.46 -3.23 -3.39
C TYR A 168 7.95 -4.67 -3.26
N LEU A 169 7.05 -5.64 -3.42
CA LEU A 169 7.39 -7.06 -3.39
C LEU A 169 8.31 -7.45 -4.57
N ALA A 170 8.10 -6.87 -5.75
CA ALA A 170 8.95 -7.10 -6.90
C ALA A 170 10.39 -6.62 -6.67
N PHE A 171 10.59 -5.56 -5.89
CA PHE A 171 11.92 -5.10 -5.48
C PHE A 171 12.62 -6.01 -4.46
N GLY A 172 11.91 -6.96 -3.85
CA GLY A 172 12.48 -7.90 -2.88
C GLY A 172 12.95 -7.27 -1.58
N LYS A 173 12.43 -6.08 -1.21
CA LYS A 173 12.78 -5.37 0.03
C LYS A 173 11.69 -5.56 1.09
N PRO A 174 12.03 -5.48 2.38
CA PRO A 174 11.05 -5.50 3.45
C PRO A 174 9.98 -4.42 3.28
N VAL A 175 8.76 -4.71 3.69
CA VAL A 175 7.63 -3.76 3.67
C VAL A 175 7.01 -3.68 5.05
N ILE A 176 6.86 -2.47 5.58
CA ILE A 176 6.06 -2.20 6.77
C ILE A 176 4.61 -1.97 6.31
N LEU A 177 3.69 -2.75 6.85
CA LEU A 177 2.28 -2.73 6.50
C LEU A 177 1.42 -2.41 7.72
N SER A 178 0.30 -1.71 7.54
CA SER A 178 -0.76 -1.70 8.54
C SER A 178 -1.46 -3.06 8.56
N PRO A 179 -1.94 -3.52 9.73
CA PRO A 179 -2.74 -4.74 9.83
C PRO A 179 -4.06 -4.53 9.07
N CYS A 180 -4.12 -5.01 7.84
CA CYS A 180 -5.28 -4.94 6.97
C CYS A 180 -5.66 -6.37 6.58
N LEU A 181 -6.95 -6.66 6.44
CA LEU A 181 -7.49 -8.00 6.18
C LEU A 181 -6.95 -8.69 4.92
N LEU A 182 -6.33 -7.97 4.01
CA LEU A 182 -5.62 -8.56 2.87
C LEU A 182 -4.49 -9.51 3.27
N TYR A 183 -3.95 -9.36 4.49
CA TYR A 183 -2.78 -10.09 4.98
C TYR A 183 -3.12 -11.16 6.01
N THR A 184 -4.40 -11.39 6.29
CA THR A 184 -4.85 -12.48 7.16
C THR A 184 -4.92 -13.84 6.44
N SER A 185 -4.56 -13.90 5.17
CA SER A 185 -4.27 -15.17 4.53
C SER A 185 -3.00 -15.72 5.15
N PRO A 186 -3.00 -16.94 5.69
CA PRO A 186 -1.82 -17.51 6.32
C PRO A 186 -0.65 -17.45 5.34
N SER A 187 0.49 -16.97 5.82
CA SER A 187 1.74 -17.04 5.09
C SER A 187 1.97 -18.51 4.69
N PRO A 188 2.59 -18.81 3.53
CA PRO A 188 3.00 -20.17 3.22
C PRO A 188 3.84 -20.83 4.33
N ARG A 189 4.43 -20.04 5.24
CA ARG A 189 5.12 -20.54 6.45
C ARG A 189 4.15 -21.02 7.51
N ASP A 190 2.98 -20.41 7.64
CA ASP A 190 1.98 -20.78 8.66
C ASP A 190 1.24 -22.07 8.28
N ALA A 191 1.28 -22.46 7.00
CA ALA A 191 0.70 -23.72 6.50
C ALA A 191 1.51 -24.97 6.88
N HIS A 192 2.70 -24.82 7.44
CA HIS A 192 3.55 -25.92 7.88
C HIS A 192 3.50 -26.20 9.39
N GLU A 193 2.76 -25.40 10.16
CA GLU A 193 2.63 -25.56 11.63
C GLU A 193 1.28 -26.16 12.07
N SER A 194 0.49 -26.73 11.16
CA SER A 194 -0.78 -27.42 11.48
C SER A 194 -0.73 -28.90 11.20
#